data_85fc459ce07fa994a089b71fe2d6f91a
#
_entry.id   85fc459ce07fa994a089b71fe2d6f91a
#
_cell.length_a   1.000
_cell.length_b   1.000
_cell.length_c   1.000
_cell.angle_alpha   90.00
_cell.angle_beta   90.00
_cell.angle_gamma   90.00
#
_symmetry.space_group_name_H-M   'P 1'
#
loop_
_entity.id
_entity.type
_entity.pdbx_description
1 polymer ?
#
loop_
_entity_poly.entity_id
_entity_poly.type
_entity_poly.pdbx_seq_one_letter_code
_entity_poly.pdbx_strand_id
1 'polypeptide(L)'
;MNKNIFCALVAAGVIVSAPVFANDDDVIDVQNTEVTVFGETRAFVEGGTATGKDPELKTSYSKLGVKYNNQFSPLTSVFGELSVDVDINGDGSDDITSRFGYVGVKSDLLGALSIGKTSSIMDSYVNKGAQFKASGNGSIQQTPFKLTNSVKYEKTTPIGVTFGAQSQMLDGATDETFDLWQIGATYQGVGVTYADDVINNISYYGIGASRSYGPISASGSFSVQDTTTTDIMGYEVVGGYTIKETTTILAGYGDTDATGDDGLITGGVHYKLGSDAVLFTEIDYDLDTEESVYSAGLGITF
;
A
#
# COMPACT_ATOMS: atom_id res chain seq x y z
N MET A 1 -29.46 8.84 -0.45
CA MET A 1 -28.60 8.46 0.68
C MET A 1 -28.07 7.06 0.38
N ASN A 2 -26.80 6.97 0.07
CA ASN A 2 -26.19 5.75 -0.46
C ASN A 2 -26.08 4.71 0.67
N LYS A 3 -26.56 3.49 0.44
CA LYS A 3 -26.58 2.41 1.45
C LYS A 3 -25.18 2.07 1.97
N ASN A 4 -24.15 2.37 1.20
CA ASN A 4 -22.74 2.10 1.53
C ASN A 4 -22.18 3.03 2.62
N ILE A 5 -22.64 4.29 2.69
CA ILE A 5 -22.24 5.24 3.75
C ILE A 5 -22.81 4.78 5.11
N PHE A 6 -23.99 4.21 5.09
CA PHE A 6 -24.61 3.72 6.32
C PHE A 6 -23.89 2.51 6.91
N CYS A 7 -23.38 1.61 6.07
CA CYS A 7 -22.60 0.46 6.52
C CYS A 7 -21.23 0.86 7.11
N ALA A 8 -20.54 1.84 6.54
CA ALA A 8 -19.25 2.31 7.08
C ALA A 8 -19.42 3.04 8.43
N LEU A 9 -20.47 3.86 8.57
CA LEU A 9 -20.78 4.54 9.83
C LEU A 9 -21.26 3.57 10.93
N VAL A 10 -22.04 2.54 10.55
CA VAL A 10 -22.50 1.51 11.49
C VAL A 10 -21.33 0.64 11.95
N ALA A 11 -20.38 0.31 11.08
CA ALA A 11 -19.18 -0.43 11.48
C ALA A 11 -18.32 0.38 12.48
N ALA A 12 -18.11 1.68 12.23
CA ALA A 12 -17.40 2.57 13.16
C ALA A 12 -18.16 2.77 14.49
N GLY A 13 -19.47 2.87 14.44
CA GLY A 13 -20.31 3.02 15.63
C GLY A 13 -20.41 1.77 16.50
N VAL A 14 -20.37 0.59 15.90
CA VAL A 14 -20.45 -0.69 16.64
C VAL A 14 -19.14 -1.00 17.37
N ILE A 15 -17.99 -0.57 16.82
CA ILE A 15 -16.68 -0.82 17.46
C ILE A 15 -16.50 0.04 18.71
N VAL A 16 -17.08 1.23 18.77
CA VAL A 16 -17.01 2.13 19.95
C VAL A 16 -18.02 1.71 21.04
N SER A 17 -19.05 0.95 20.70
CA SER A 17 -20.13 0.56 21.64
C SER A 17 -20.15 -0.92 22.05
N ALA A 18 -19.20 -1.74 21.62
CA ALA A 18 -19.18 -3.14 22.03
C ALA A 18 -18.57 -3.31 23.43
N PRO A 19 -19.36 -3.87 24.34
CA PRO A 19 -19.30 -5.31 24.57
C PRO A 19 -20.68 -5.90 24.80
N VAL A 20 -21.41 -6.36 23.84
CA VAL A 20 -22.77 -6.86 24.11
C VAL A 20 -23.11 -8.17 23.43
N PHE A 21 -22.15 -9.01 23.10
CA PHE A 21 -22.46 -10.38 22.68
C PHE A 21 -21.58 -11.44 23.38
N ALA A 22 -21.24 -11.20 24.65
CA ALA A 22 -20.75 -12.28 25.48
C ALA A 22 -21.94 -12.83 26.29
N ASN A 23 -22.20 -14.12 26.18
CA ASN A 23 -22.98 -14.82 27.23
C ASN A 23 -22.23 -14.63 28.55
N ASP A 24 -22.96 -14.49 29.66
CA ASP A 24 -22.46 -14.14 31.00
C ASP A 24 -21.34 -15.01 31.59
N ASP A 25 -20.88 -16.05 30.88
CA ASP A 25 -19.85 -16.96 31.34
C ASP A 25 -18.48 -16.83 30.62
N ASP A 26 -18.40 -16.09 29.52
CA ASP A 26 -17.12 -15.82 28.81
C ASP A 26 -16.75 -14.35 28.94
N VAL A 27 -16.08 -13.99 30.01
CA VAL A 27 -15.45 -12.66 30.15
C VAL A 27 -14.34 -12.57 29.10
N ILE A 28 -14.62 -11.93 27.97
CA ILE A 28 -13.57 -11.47 27.06
C ILE A 28 -12.75 -10.47 27.88
N ASP A 29 -11.53 -10.83 28.22
CA ASP A 29 -10.61 -9.94 28.92
C ASP A 29 -10.28 -8.73 28.02
N VAL A 30 -11.03 -7.66 28.21
CA VAL A 30 -10.92 -6.41 27.42
C VAL A 30 -9.57 -5.72 27.66
N GLN A 31 -8.79 -6.16 28.65
CA GLN A 31 -7.49 -5.55 29.01
C GLN A 31 -6.42 -5.73 27.93
N ASN A 32 -6.59 -6.72 27.03
CA ASN A 32 -5.62 -7.01 25.96
C ASN A 32 -6.14 -6.66 24.56
N THR A 33 -7.20 -5.83 24.48
CA THR A 33 -7.79 -5.42 23.21
C THR A 33 -7.32 -4.03 22.83
N GLU A 34 -6.76 -3.89 21.63
CA GLU A 34 -6.39 -2.63 21.02
C GLU A 34 -7.25 -2.37 19.79
N VAL A 35 -7.88 -1.20 19.74
CA VAL A 35 -8.61 -0.70 18.58
C VAL A 35 -7.98 0.63 18.16
N THR A 36 -7.46 0.67 16.94
CA THR A 36 -6.83 1.87 16.39
C THR A 36 -7.64 2.39 15.22
N VAL A 37 -8.12 3.63 15.31
CA VAL A 37 -8.66 4.37 14.17
C VAL A 37 -7.50 5.10 13.50
N PHE A 38 -7.40 5.02 12.19
CA PHE A 38 -6.35 5.69 11.44
C PHE A 38 -6.91 6.27 10.15
N GLY A 39 -6.25 7.30 9.67
CA GLY A 39 -6.61 7.90 8.39
C GLY A 39 -5.45 8.68 7.79
N GLU A 40 -5.60 8.97 6.50
CA GLU A 40 -4.73 9.87 5.76
C GLU A 40 -5.59 10.62 4.76
N THR A 41 -5.37 11.91 4.63
CA THR A 41 -5.95 12.72 3.57
C THR A 41 -4.89 13.59 2.95
N ARG A 42 -4.98 13.79 1.63
CA ARG A 42 -4.09 14.66 0.88
C ARG A 42 -4.91 15.56 -0.03
N ALA A 43 -4.62 16.84 -0.02
CA ALA A 43 -5.17 17.81 -0.97
C ALA A 43 -4.03 18.58 -1.60
N PHE A 44 -4.01 18.66 -2.92
CA PHE A 44 -2.97 19.36 -3.66
C PHE A 44 -3.48 19.94 -4.96
N VAL A 45 -2.82 20.97 -5.43
CA VAL A 45 -3.00 21.50 -6.76
C VAL A 45 -1.97 20.84 -7.68
N GLU A 46 -2.43 20.30 -8.80
CA GLU A 46 -1.61 19.73 -9.85
C GLU A 46 -1.77 20.53 -11.12
N GLY A 47 -0.67 20.79 -11.82
CA GLY A 47 -0.65 21.42 -13.12
C GLY A 47 0.48 20.85 -13.97
N GLY A 48 0.56 21.21 -15.24
CA GLY A 48 1.58 20.65 -16.12
C GLY A 48 1.89 21.55 -17.30
N THR A 49 2.92 21.16 -18.06
CA THR A 49 3.33 21.84 -19.30
C THR A 49 2.59 21.32 -20.53
N ALA A 50 1.90 20.17 -20.41
CA ALA A 50 1.08 19.62 -21.49
C ALA A 50 -0.03 20.58 -21.91
N THR A 51 -0.31 20.63 -23.20
CA THR A 51 -1.40 21.46 -23.73
C THR A 51 -2.74 21.06 -23.11
N GLY A 52 -3.41 22.02 -22.46
CA GLY A 52 -4.72 21.81 -21.83
C GLY A 52 -4.66 21.26 -20.40
N LYS A 53 -3.49 21.17 -19.78
CA LYS A 53 -3.32 20.86 -18.35
C LYS A 53 -3.33 22.15 -17.51
N ASP A 54 -4.51 22.72 -17.34
CA ASP A 54 -4.73 23.79 -16.37
C ASP A 54 -4.57 23.27 -14.93
N PRO A 55 -4.17 24.12 -13.96
CA PRO A 55 -4.09 23.72 -12.57
C PRO A 55 -5.42 23.18 -12.04
N GLU A 56 -5.40 22.01 -11.45
CA GLU A 56 -6.56 21.28 -10.92
C GLU A 56 -6.34 20.93 -9.45
N LEU A 57 -7.40 21.03 -8.63
CA LEU A 57 -7.36 20.57 -7.26
C LEU A 57 -7.61 19.06 -7.22
N LYS A 58 -6.71 18.32 -6.59
CA LYS A 58 -6.80 16.88 -6.39
C LYS A 58 -6.78 16.51 -4.92
N THR A 59 -7.49 15.44 -4.59
CA THR A 59 -7.57 14.89 -3.23
C THR A 59 -7.34 13.39 -3.24
N SER A 60 -6.40 12.94 -4.05
CA SER A 60 -6.07 11.53 -4.19
C SER A 60 -5.48 10.94 -2.89
N TYR A 61 -5.63 9.62 -2.72
CA TYR A 61 -5.07 8.82 -1.62
C TYR A 61 -5.62 9.10 -0.22
N SER A 62 -6.82 9.66 -0.11
CA SER A 62 -7.48 9.72 1.20
C SER A 62 -7.98 8.34 1.60
N LYS A 63 -7.73 7.97 2.85
CA LYS A 63 -8.13 6.68 3.41
C LYS A 63 -8.57 6.83 4.85
N LEU A 64 -9.50 5.97 5.26
CA LEU A 64 -9.95 5.83 6.64
C LEU A 64 -10.03 4.34 6.99
N GLY A 65 -9.64 3.98 8.19
CA GLY A 65 -9.71 2.59 8.62
C GLY A 65 -9.69 2.39 10.12
N VAL A 66 -9.97 1.15 10.49
CA VAL A 66 -9.93 0.65 11.86
C VAL A 66 -9.10 -0.62 11.86
N LYS A 67 -8.15 -0.70 12.78
CA LYS A 67 -7.41 -1.93 13.11
C LYS A 67 -7.89 -2.46 14.43
N TYR A 68 -7.96 -3.77 14.53
CA TYR A 68 -8.28 -4.51 15.73
C TYR A 68 -7.16 -5.49 16.04
N ASN A 69 -6.76 -5.55 17.30
CA ASN A 69 -5.84 -6.57 17.80
C ASN A 69 -6.27 -6.98 19.21
N ASN A 70 -6.42 -8.28 19.44
CA ASN A 70 -6.72 -8.82 20.75
C ASN A 70 -5.78 -9.98 21.04
N GLN A 71 -5.02 -9.86 22.11
CA GLN A 71 -4.13 -10.91 22.60
C GLN A 71 -4.88 -11.79 23.60
N PHE A 72 -5.34 -12.96 23.19
CA PHE A 72 -6.07 -13.89 24.04
C PHE A 72 -5.16 -14.92 24.74
N SER A 73 -3.89 -14.98 24.38
CA SER A 73 -2.87 -15.71 25.12
C SER A 73 -1.51 -15.02 25.00
N PRO A 74 -0.53 -15.31 25.87
CA PRO A 74 0.81 -14.71 25.79
C PRO A 74 1.51 -14.86 24.43
N LEU A 75 1.11 -15.85 23.63
CA LEU A 75 1.75 -16.18 22.36
C LEU A 75 0.81 -16.06 21.15
N THR A 76 -0.47 -15.68 21.37
CA THR A 76 -1.46 -15.73 20.29
C THR A 76 -2.40 -14.53 20.36
N SER A 77 -2.64 -13.89 19.20
CA SER A 77 -3.61 -12.81 19.04
C SER A 77 -4.49 -13.01 17.81
N VAL A 78 -5.67 -12.42 17.86
CA VAL A 78 -6.55 -12.21 16.71
C VAL A 78 -6.41 -10.78 16.27
N PHE A 79 -6.32 -10.53 14.97
CA PHE A 79 -6.19 -9.20 14.42
C PHE A 79 -7.04 -9.01 13.17
N GLY A 80 -7.26 -7.78 12.79
CA GLY A 80 -7.97 -7.46 11.57
C GLY A 80 -7.86 -6.00 11.20
N GLU A 81 -8.25 -5.68 9.97
CA GLU A 81 -8.35 -4.33 9.47
C GLU A 81 -9.58 -4.20 8.57
N LEU A 82 -10.29 -3.08 8.73
CA LEU A 82 -11.29 -2.63 7.81
C LEU A 82 -10.93 -1.21 7.39
N SER A 83 -10.69 -0.99 6.11
CA SER A 83 -10.35 0.34 5.61
C SER A 83 -10.96 0.60 4.23
N VAL A 84 -11.17 1.89 3.95
CA VAL A 84 -11.73 2.40 2.71
C VAL A 84 -10.81 3.46 2.13
N ASP A 85 -10.76 3.54 0.81
CA ASP A 85 -10.27 4.70 0.09
C ASP A 85 -11.46 5.66 -0.10
N VAL A 86 -11.24 6.95 0.11
CA VAL A 86 -12.26 8.00 0.04
C VAL A 86 -11.84 8.99 -1.03
N ASP A 87 -12.69 9.21 -2.03
CA ASP A 87 -12.55 10.31 -2.97
C ASP A 87 -13.31 11.52 -2.44
N ILE A 88 -12.59 12.59 -2.14
CA ILE A 88 -13.17 13.82 -1.58
C ILE A 88 -13.54 14.81 -2.70
N ASN A 89 -13.03 14.65 -3.91
CA ASN A 89 -13.36 15.55 -5.03
C ASN A 89 -14.81 15.42 -5.50
N GLY A 90 -15.40 14.22 -5.34
CA GLY A 90 -16.80 13.98 -5.70
C GLY A 90 -17.08 14.03 -7.20
N ASP A 91 -16.06 13.88 -8.03
CA ASP A 91 -16.15 13.86 -9.51
C ASP A 91 -16.22 12.43 -10.06
N GLY A 92 -16.02 11.43 -9.18
CA GLY A 92 -16.07 10.02 -9.50
C GLY A 92 -17.43 9.35 -9.24
N SER A 93 -17.65 8.22 -9.86
CA SER A 93 -18.85 7.39 -9.64
C SER A 93 -18.84 6.67 -8.28
N ASP A 94 -17.68 6.54 -7.64
CA ASP A 94 -17.47 5.80 -6.40
C ASP A 94 -16.68 6.62 -5.37
N ASP A 95 -17.40 7.43 -4.57
CA ASP A 95 -16.82 8.27 -3.52
C ASP A 95 -16.11 7.47 -2.42
N ILE A 96 -16.48 6.20 -2.23
CA ILE A 96 -15.89 5.32 -1.22
C ILE A 96 -15.69 3.93 -1.81
N THR A 97 -14.45 3.45 -1.80
CA THR A 97 -14.10 2.12 -2.25
C THR A 97 -13.43 1.30 -1.15
N SER A 98 -13.66 0.00 -1.13
CA SER A 98 -13.01 -0.90 -0.18
C SER A 98 -11.51 -0.93 -0.43
N ARG A 99 -10.70 -0.58 0.60
CA ARG A 99 -9.24 -0.69 0.58
C ARG A 99 -8.79 -2.06 1.05
N PHE A 100 -8.94 -2.32 2.34
CA PHE A 100 -8.67 -3.62 2.96
C PHE A 100 -9.86 -4.08 3.79
N GLY A 101 -9.99 -5.40 3.94
CA GLY A 101 -11.01 -6.02 4.78
C GLY A 101 -10.59 -7.45 5.07
N TYR A 102 -9.90 -7.66 6.19
CA TYR A 102 -9.39 -8.99 6.55
C TYR A 102 -9.43 -9.23 8.06
N VAL A 103 -9.43 -10.49 8.41
CA VAL A 103 -9.24 -11.01 9.77
C VAL A 103 -8.12 -12.03 9.78
N GLY A 104 -7.44 -12.18 10.92
CA GLY A 104 -6.33 -13.11 11.01
C GLY A 104 -6.03 -13.56 12.44
N VAL A 105 -5.18 -14.57 12.53
CA VAL A 105 -4.62 -15.09 13.78
C VAL A 105 -3.10 -15.02 13.67
N LYS A 106 -2.45 -14.50 14.71
CA LYS A 106 -1.01 -14.43 14.81
C LYS A 106 -0.54 -15.25 16.00
N SER A 107 0.50 -16.02 15.79
CA SER A 107 1.24 -16.72 16.83
C SER A 107 2.72 -16.40 16.74
N ASP A 108 3.37 -16.09 17.85
CA ASP A 108 4.82 -15.82 17.90
C ASP A 108 5.63 -17.02 17.41
N LEU A 109 5.13 -18.23 17.62
CA LEU A 109 5.80 -19.44 17.18
C LEU A 109 5.50 -19.82 15.73
N LEU A 110 4.23 -19.68 15.29
CA LEU A 110 3.76 -20.17 14.01
C LEU A 110 3.68 -19.10 12.91
N GLY A 111 3.69 -17.82 13.27
CA GLY A 111 3.49 -16.71 12.32
C GLY A 111 2.04 -16.22 12.29
N ALA A 112 1.69 -15.47 11.25
CA ALA A 112 0.38 -14.86 11.05
C ALA A 112 -0.31 -15.44 9.82
N LEU A 113 -1.58 -15.77 9.96
CA LEU A 113 -2.48 -16.16 8.88
C LEU A 113 -3.62 -15.14 8.82
N SER A 114 -3.89 -14.57 7.66
CA SER A 114 -5.01 -13.65 7.43
C SER A 114 -5.81 -14.06 6.20
N ILE A 115 -7.11 -13.74 6.24
CA ILE A 115 -8.08 -14.09 5.18
C ILE A 115 -8.91 -12.85 4.89
N GLY A 116 -9.09 -12.54 3.60
CA GLY A 116 -9.91 -11.44 3.13
C GLY A 116 -9.25 -10.63 2.02
N LYS A 117 -9.51 -9.32 1.99
CA LYS A 117 -8.85 -8.39 1.07
C LYS A 117 -7.62 -7.81 1.74
N THR A 118 -6.45 -8.23 1.29
CA THR A 118 -5.15 -7.86 1.88
C THR A 118 -4.21 -7.22 0.86
N SER A 119 -3.14 -6.57 1.33
CA SER A 119 -2.04 -6.15 0.44
C SER A 119 -1.32 -7.36 -0.14
N SER A 120 -0.87 -7.25 -1.39
CA SER A 120 -0.04 -8.30 -2.00
C SER A 120 1.32 -8.41 -1.31
N ILE A 121 1.91 -9.60 -1.34
CA ILE A 121 3.28 -9.82 -0.86
C ILE A 121 4.26 -9.07 -1.75
N MET A 122 4.05 -9.06 -3.06
CA MET A 122 4.90 -8.35 -4.00
C MET A 122 4.96 -6.85 -3.68
N ASP A 123 3.81 -6.20 -3.52
CA ASP A 123 3.79 -4.79 -3.12
C ASP A 123 4.48 -4.56 -1.76
N SER A 124 4.17 -5.39 -0.77
CA SER A 124 4.69 -5.21 0.59
C SER A 124 6.22 -5.40 0.70
N TYR A 125 6.79 -6.31 -0.11
CA TYR A 125 8.20 -6.69 0.02
C TYR A 125 9.10 -6.00 -1.01
N VAL A 126 8.60 -5.70 -2.20
CA VAL A 126 9.38 -5.14 -3.33
C VAL A 126 9.15 -3.65 -3.50
N ASN A 127 7.90 -3.16 -3.43
CA ASN A 127 7.61 -1.75 -3.64
C ASN A 127 8.15 -0.90 -2.46
N LYS A 128 9.36 -0.37 -2.62
CA LYS A 128 10.05 0.42 -1.59
C LYS A 128 10.21 1.89 -1.96
N GLY A 129 9.86 2.26 -3.20
CA GLY A 129 10.09 3.60 -3.75
C GLY A 129 9.11 4.68 -3.30
N ALA A 130 7.93 4.31 -2.82
CA ALA A 130 6.80 5.22 -2.55
C ALA A 130 7.07 6.29 -1.47
N GLN A 131 7.94 7.24 -1.73
CA GLN A 131 8.23 8.36 -0.83
C GLN A 131 7.50 9.65 -1.23
N PHE A 132 7.12 9.80 -2.50
CA PHE A 132 6.40 10.96 -3.00
C PHE A 132 4.92 10.97 -2.56
N LYS A 133 4.30 12.15 -2.52
CA LYS A 133 2.95 12.36 -2.01
C LYS A 133 1.88 12.53 -3.09
N ALA A 134 2.23 13.22 -4.18
CA ALA A 134 1.37 13.41 -5.33
C ALA A 134 1.81 12.55 -6.51
N SER A 135 3.13 12.50 -6.73
CA SER A 135 3.71 11.72 -7.82
C SER A 135 3.53 10.23 -7.59
N GLY A 136 3.05 9.54 -8.59
CA GLY A 136 3.14 8.11 -8.67
C GLY A 136 4.58 7.70 -8.90
N ASN A 137 5.03 6.62 -8.30
CA ASN A 137 6.36 6.06 -8.56
C ASN A 137 6.36 5.25 -9.86
N GLY A 138 5.67 5.72 -10.84
CA GLY A 138 5.51 5.26 -12.21
C GLY A 138 5.98 3.87 -12.56
N SER A 139 6.39 3.30 -13.25
CA SER A 139 7.00 2.41 -14.22
C SER A 139 7.27 0.96 -13.79
N ILE A 140 6.99 0.54 -12.55
CA ILE A 140 7.26 -0.83 -12.14
C ILE A 140 6.07 -1.74 -12.40
N GLN A 141 6.26 -2.75 -13.22
CA GLN A 141 5.24 -3.78 -13.46
C GLN A 141 5.09 -4.67 -12.23
N GLN A 142 3.88 -4.74 -11.69
CA GLN A 142 3.59 -5.44 -10.45
C GLN A 142 2.26 -6.17 -10.52
N THR A 143 2.10 -7.15 -9.63
CA THR A 143 0.79 -7.72 -9.33
C THR A 143 -0.12 -6.64 -8.73
N PRO A 144 -1.44 -6.82 -8.77
CA PRO A 144 -2.35 -5.90 -8.10
C PRO A 144 -1.93 -5.63 -6.65
N PHE A 145 -1.94 -4.37 -6.24
CA PHE A 145 -1.62 -3.92 -4.88
C PHE A 145 -2.48 -4.59 -3.81
N LYS A 146 -3.75 -4.85 -4.13
CA LYS A 146 -4.75 -5.43 -3.21
C LYS A 146 -5.29 -6.72 -3.82
N LEU A 147 -5.22 -7.82 -3.09
CA LEU A 147 -5.83 -9.10 -3.48
C LEU A 147 -7.10 -9.34 -2.67
N THR A 148 -8.21 -9.48 -3.39
CA THR A 148 -9.51 -9.90 -2.82
C THR A 148 -9.55 -11.42 -2.68
N ASN A 149 -10.42 -11.93 -1.78
CA ASN A 149 -10.59 -13.37 -1.56
C ASN A 149 -9.26 -14.09 -1.38
N SER A 150 -8.35 -13.49 -0.60
CA SER A 150 -6.99 -13.99 -0.44
C SER A 150 -6.77 -14.65 0.93
N VAL A 151 -5.87 -15.61 0.93
CA VAL A 151 -5.27 -16.18 2.14
C VAL A 151 -3.80 -15.82 2.14
N LYS A 152 -3.33 -15.17 3.20
CA LYS A 152 -1.95 -14.70 3.35
C LYS A 152 -1.34 -15.27 4.63
N TYR A 153 -0.17 -15.86 4.51
CA TYR A 153 0.65 -16.32 5.62
C TYR A 153 1.97 -15.56 5.66
N GLU A 154 2.39 -15.13 6.86
CA GLU A 154 3.68 -14.48 7.08
C GLU A 154 4.34 -15.00 8.36
N LYS A 155 5.64 -15.25 8.32
CA LYS A 155 6.44 -15.70 9.47
C LYS A 155 7.79 -15.00 9.50
N THR A 156 8.06 -14.31 10.60
CA THR A 156 9.38 -13.77 10.90
C THR A 156 10.18 -14.78 11.73
N THR A 157 11.38 -15.08 11.28
CA THR A 157 12.31 -15.95 11.98
C THR A 157 13.06 -15.22 13.09
N PRO A 158 13.69 -15.91 14.04
CA PRO A 158 14.49 -15.26 15.09
C PRO A 158 15.68 -14.42 14.57
N ILE A 159 16.17 -14.70 13.36
CA ILE A 159 17.22 -13.92 12.71
C ILE A 159 16.68 -12.70 11.94
N GLY A 160 15.37 -12.44 11.98
CA GLY A 160 14.73 -11.28 11.37
C GLY A 160 14.36 -11.45 9.89
N VAL A 161 14.50 -12.63 9.30
CA VAL A 161 13.97 -12.90 7.95
C VAL A 161 12.48 -13.14 8.04
N THR A 162 11.68 -12.41 7.27
CA THR A 162 10.25 -12.65 7.12
C THR A 162 9.99 -13.36 5.79
N PHE A 163 9.31 -14.50 5.85
CA PHE A 163 8.78 -15.22 4.69
C PHE A 163 7.28 -14.95 4.57
N GLY A 164 6.80 -14.84 3.34
CA GLY A 164 5.38 -14.69 3.03
C GLY A 164 4.95 -15.64 1.92
N ALA A 165 3.71 -16.12 2.02
CA ALA A 165 3.00 -16.83 0.97
C ALA A 165 1.56 -16.32 0.94
N GLN A 166 1.01 -16.13 -0.26
CA GLN A 166 -0.35 -15.61 -0.45
C GLN A 166 -0.96 -16.24 -1.68
N SER A 167 -2.26 -16.53 -1.61
CA SER A 167 -3.03 -16.94 -2.77
C SER A 167 -4.34 -16.17 -2.84
N GLN A 168 -4.81 -15.93 -4.05
CA GLN A 168 -6.13 -15.41 -4.37
C GLN A 168 -6.97 -16.52 -4.98
N MET A 169 -8.27 -16.57 -4.60
CA MET A 169 -9.24 -17.51 -5.10
C MET A 169 -10.44 -16.70 -5.62
N LEU A 170 -10.64 -16.68 -6.93
CA LEU A 170 -11.77 -16.01 -7.56
C LEU A 170 -12.81 -17.07 -7.95
N ASP A 171 -14.07 -16.82 -7.64
CA ASP A 171 -15.15 -17.77 -7.91
C ASP A 171 -15.40 -17.89 -9.42
N GLY A 172 -15.25 -19.10 -9.97
CA GLY A 172 -15.65 -19.46 -11.32
C GLY A 172 -14.78 -18.97 -12.47
N ALA A 173 -13.56 -18.48 -12.18
CA ALA A 173 -12.69 -17.97 -13.23
C ALA A 173 -11.98 -19.09 -14.03
N THR A 174 -11.58 -20.16 -13.36
CA THR A 174 -10.91 -21.31 -13.98
C THR A 174 -11.25 -22.61 -13.20
N ASP A 175 -10.86 -23.76 -13.76
CA ASP A 175 -10.88 -25.05 -13.04
C ASP A 175 -9.72 -25.15 -12.01
N GLU A 176 -8.89 -24.14 -11.92
CA GLU A 176 -7.76 -24.07 -10.99
C GLU A 176 -8.22 -23.61 -9.59
N THR A 177 -7.54 -24.11 -8.57
CA THR A 177 -7.87 -23.77 -7.17
C THR A 177 -7.35 -22.38 -6.78
N PHE A 178 -6.27 -21.93 -7.43
CA PHE A 178 -5.63 -20.65 -7.16
C PHE A 178 -5.50 -19.86 -8.45
N ASP A 179 -6.05 -18.67 -8.47
CA ASP A 179 -6.03 -17.78 -9.63
C ASP A 179 -4.74 -16.95 -9.70
N LEU A 180 -4.23 -16.57 -8.53
CA LEU A 180 -2.94 -15.92 -8.37
C LEU A 180 -2.31 -16.41 -7.06
N TRP A 181 -1.02 -16.74 -7.08
CA TRP A 181 -0.28 -17.03 -5.89
C TRP A 181 1.07 -16.31 -5.86
N GLN A 182 1.55 -16.04 -4.66
CA GLN A 182 2.77 -15.26 -4.42
C GLN A 182 3.56 -15.87 -3.29
N ILE A 183 4.88 -15.81 -3.40
CA ILE A 183 5.82 -16.10 -2.32
C ILE A 183 6.87 -15.01 -2.26
N GLY A 184 7.44 -14.80 -1.08
CA GLY A 184 8.52 -13.83 -0.93
C GLY A 184 9.25 -13.96 0.38
N ALA A 185 10.37 -13.25 0.45
CA ALA A 185 11.14 -13.09 1.68
C ALA A 185 11.66 -11.66 1.79
N THR A 186 11.75 -11.16 3.03
CA THR A 186 12.36 -9.84 3.29
C THR A 186 13.28 -9.92 4.49
N TYR A 187 14.40 -9.19 4.42
CA TYR A 187 15.40 -9.08 5.48
C TYR A 187 16.08 -7.73 5.44
N GLN A 188 16.05 -7.01 6.56
CA GLN A 188 16.73 -5.72 6.75
C GLN A 188 16.48 -4.71 5.61
N GLY A 189 15.22 -4.61 5.15
CA GLY A 189 14.83 -3.67 4.10
C GLY A 189 15.04 -4.17 2.67
N VAL A 190 15.60 -5.36 2.46
CA VAL A 190 15.67 -6.01 1.15
C VAL A 190 14.58 -7.06 1.06
N GLY A 191 13.81 -7.05 -0.02
CA GLY A 191 12.76 -8.02 -0.28
C GLY A 191 12.89 -8.62 -1.67
N VAL A 192 12.50 -9.88 -1.79
CA VAL A 192 12.41 -10.61 -3.07
C VAL A 192 11.08 -11.32 -3.14
N THR A 193 10.49 -11.39 -4.32
CA THR A 193 9.18 -12.03 -4.53
C THR A 193 9.12 -12.74 -5.87
N TYR A 194 8.26 -13.74 -5.89
CA TYR A 194 7.73 -14.35 -7.10
C TYR A 194 6.22 -14.43 -7.00
N ALA A 195 5.52 -14.18 -8.10
CA ALA A 195 4.09 -14.36 -8.21
C ALA A 195 3.73 -14.98 -9.57
N ASP A 196 2.65 -15.72 -9.59
CA ASP A 196 2.13 -16.38 -10.78
C ASP A 196 0.62 -16.15 -10.88
N ASP A 197 0.21 -15.43 -11.91
CA ASP A 197 -1.17 -15.18 -12.29
C ASP A 197 -1.58 -16.25 -13.30
N VAL A 198 -2.19 -17.30 -12.79
CA VAL A 198 -2.57 -18.49 -13.57
C VAL A 198 -3.63 -18.15 -14.61
N ILE A 199 -4.56 -17.22 -14.29
CA ILE A 199 -5.63 -16.82 -15.21
C ILE A 199 -5.08 -16.12 -16.43
N ASN A 200 -4.16 -15.18 -16.22
CA ASN A 200 -3.60 -14.37 -17.30
C ASN A 200 -2.32 -14.97 -17.88
N ASN A 201 -1.83 -16.07 -17.31
CA ASN A 201 -0.58 -16.74 -17.67
C ASN A 201 0.61 -15.77 -17.65
N ILE A 202 0.75 -15.06 -16.52
CA ILE A 202 1.79 -14.04 -16.29
C ILE A 202 2.54 -14.37 -15.01
N SER A 203 3.86 -14.44 -15.10
CA SER A 203 4.72 -14.55 -13.92
C SER A 203 5.38 -13.21 -13.61
N TYR A 204 5.55 -12.92 -12.31
CA TYR A 204 6.17 -11.70 -11.83
C TYR A 204 7.36 -12.04 -10.93
N TYR A 205 8.45 -11.35 -11.13
CA TYR A 205 9.65 -11.42 -10.31
C TYR A 205 9.96 -10.03 -9.78
N GLY A 206 10.32 -9.92 -8.51
CA GLY A 206 10.62 -8.63 -7.94
C GLY A 206 11.73 -8.68 -6.91
N ILE A 207 12.53 -7.61 -6.88
CA ILE A 207 13.47 -7.29 -5.81
C ILE A 207 13.33 -5.83 -5.44
N GLY A 208 13.28 -5.54 -4.14
CA GLY A 208 13.25 -4.18 -3.63
C GLY A 208 14.15 -4.01 -2.44
N ALA A 209 14.68 -2.82 -2.28
CA ALA A 209 15.53 -2.47 -1.15
C ALA A 209 15.23 -1.06 -0.66
N SER A 210 15.29 -0.85 0.67
CA SER A 210 15.24 0.48 1.26
C SER A 210 16.16 0.55 2.48
N ARG A 211 16.87 1.66 2.61
CA ARG A 211 17.77 1.90 3.75
C ARG A 211 17.84 3.39 4.07
N SER A 212 17.94 3.67 5.37
CA SER A 212 18.26 5.03 5.86
C SER A 212 19.53 4.99 6.69
N TYR A 213 20.37 6.00 6.51
CA TYR A 213 21.59 6.21 7.28
C TYR A 213 21.71 7.68 7.64
N GLY A 214 21.46 8.01 8.91
CA GLY A 214 21.36 9.39 9.36
C GLY A 214 20.30 10.17 8.57
N PRO A 215 20.66 11.32 7.98
CA PRO A 215 19.71 12.13 7.19
C PRO A 215 19.45 11.60 5.77
N ILE A 216 20.19 10.60 5.34
CA ILE A 216 20.09 10.05 3.98
C ILE A 216 19.16 8.84 3.97
N SER A 217 18.25 8.79 3.03
CA SER A 217 17.45 7.61 2.70
C SER A 217 17.66 7.23 1.23
N ALA A 218 17.62 5.95 0.94
CA ALA A 218 17.62 5.43 -0.42
C ALA A 218 16.69 4.23 -0.48
N SER A 219 15.96 4.13 -1.57
CA SER A 219 15.11 2.97 -1.89
C SER A 219 15.14 2.71 -3.38
N GLY A 220 14.83 1.50 -3.75
CA GLY A 220 14.69 1.12 -5.14
C GLY A 220 14.04 -0.24 -5.25
N SER A 221 13.49 -0.49 -6.41
CA SER A 221 12.88 -1.76 -6.79
C SER A 221 13.12 -2.06 -8.26
N PHE A 222 13.13 -3.33 -8.56
CA PHE A 222 13.19 -3.87 -9.91
C PHE A 222 12.17 -5.01 -10.01
N SER A 223 11.41 -5.05 -11.08
CA SER A 223 10.46 -6.12 -11.34
C SER A 223 10.46 -6.53 -12.80
N VAL A 224 10.09 -7.76 -13.04
CA VAL A 224 9.87 -8.34 -14.37
C VAL A 224 8.47 -8.94 -14.39
N GLN A 225 7.72 -8.61 -15.41
CA GLN A 225 6.48 -9.26 -15.78
C GLN A 225 6.75 -10.12 -17.01
N ASP A 226 6.75 -11.42 -16.83
CA ASP A 226 6.97 -12.42 -17.89
C ASP A 226 5.60 -12.87 -18.40
N THR A 227 5.31 -12.56 -19.65
CA THR A 227 4.10 -12.98 -20.34
C THR A 227 4.43 -14.00 -21.42
N THR A 228 3.43 -14.66 -21.98
CA THR A 228 3.65 -15.64 -23.09
C THR A 228 4.27 -15.05 -24.35
N THR A 229 4.30 -13.72 -24.48
CA THR A 229 4.72 -13.05 -25.74
C THR A 229 5.86 -12.08 -25.54
N THR A 230 5.96 -11.45 -24.38
CA THR A 230 6.94 -10.39 -24.07
C THR A 230 7.23 -10.34 -22.58
N ASP A 231 8.46 -10.03 -22.24
CA ASP A 231 8.86 -9.67 -20.89
C ASP A 231 8.82 -8.15 -20.78
N ILE A 232 8.29 -7.63 -19.68
CA ILE A 232 8.33 -6.20 -19.37
C ILE A 232 9.15 -6.05 -18.09
N MET A 233 10.21 -5.28 -18.16
CA MET A 233 11.06 -4.95 -17.00
C MET A 233 10.78 -3.52 -16.55
N GLY A 234 10.76 -3.31 -15.24
CA GLY A 234 10.63 -1.99 -14.67
C GLY A 234 11.55 -1.82 -13.47
N TYR A 235 12.04 -0.60 -13.27
CA TYR A 235 12.86 -0.28 -12.11
C TYR A 235 12.60 1.14 -11.63
N GLU A 236 12.87 1.35 -10.35
CA GLU A 236 12.74 2.63 -9.69
C GLU A 236 13.84 2.80 -8.65
N VAL A 237 14.35 4.00 -8.54
CA VAL A 237 15.30 4.41 -7.49
C VAL A 237 14.89 5.76 -6.95
N VAL A 238 14.83 5.90 -5.62
CA VAL A 238 14.52 7.16 -4.93
C VAL A 238 15.57 7.42 -3.86
N GLY A 239 16.12 8.63 -3.86
CA GLY A 239 17.01 9.14 -2.84
C GLY A 239 16.36 10.29 -2.06
N GLY A 240 16.63 10.36 -0.76
CA GLY A 240 16.15 11.43 0.11
C GLY A 240 17.23 11.97 1.03
N TYR A 241 17.17 13.27 1.31
CA TYR A 241 18.03 13.94 2.30
C TYR A 241 17.18 14.80 3.23
N THR A 242 17.21 14.51 4.53
CA THR A 242 16.43 15.23 5.53
C THR A 242 17.27 16.30 6.23
N ILE A 243 16.84 17.54 6.13
CA ILE A 243 17.45 18.72 6.74
C ILE A 243 16.71 19.05 8.05
N LYS A 244 17.41 19.13 9.15
CA LYS A 244 16.86 19.54 10.47
C LYS A 244 15.60 18.75 10.88
N GLU A 245 15.51 17.48 10.49
CA GLU A 245 14.39 16.58 10.83
C GLU A 245 13.01 16.99 10.28
N THR A 246 12.90 18.18 9.71
CA THR A 246 11.63 18.74 9.23
C THR A 246 11.50 18.80 7.71
N THR A 247 12.62 18.98 7.00
CA THR A 247 12.60 19.17 5.55
C THR A 247 13.30 18.00 4.88
N THR A 248 12.60 17.30 4.00
CA THR A 248 13.17 16.22 3.18
C THR A 248 13.18 16.64 1.72
N ILE A 249 14.34 16.58 1.09
CA ILE A 249 14.49 16.73 -0.36
C ILE A 249 14.53 15.32 -0.94
N LEU A 250 13.75 15.07 -1.99
CA LEU A 250 13.61 13.79 -2.67
C LEU A 250 14.00 13.94 -4.14
N ALA A 251 14.62 12.91 -4.68
CA ALA A 251 14.84 12.74 -6.10
C ALA A 251 14.67 11.27 -6.46
N GLY A 252 13.99 11.01 -7.56
CA GLY A 252 13.70 9.66 -8.03
C GLY A 252 13.85 9.56 -9.55
N TYR A 253 14.06 8.35 -9.99
CA TYR A 253 14.00 7.95 -11.40
C TYR A 253 13.36 6.56 -11.47
N GLY A 254 12.42 6.41 -12.38
CA GLY A 254 11.78 5.13 -12.69
C GLY A 254 11.62 4.98 -14.18
N ASP A 255 11.66 3.75 -14.64
CA ASP A 255 11.58 3.42 -16.06
C ASP A 255 11.04 2.00 -16.27
N THR A 256 10.44 1.76 -17.42
CA THR A 256 10.00 0.43 -17.87
C THR A 256 10.30 0.28 -19.35
N ASP A 257 10.62 -0.94 -19.76
CA ASP A 257 10.78 -1.28 -21.18
C ASP A 257 9.46 -1.56 -21.91
N ALA A 258 8.33 -1.22 -21.28
CA ALA A 258 7.04 -1.22 -21.97
C ALA A 258 7.04 -0.21 -23.11
N THR A 259 6.47 -0.59 -24.26
CA THR A 259 6.47 0.27 -25.44
C THR A 259 5.79 1.62 -25.16
N GLY A 260 6.53 2.71 -25.34
CA GLY A 260 6.03 4.09 -25.18
C GLY A 260 6.12 4.64 -23.75
N ASP A 261 7.06 4.13 -22.94
CA ASP A 261 7.35 4.63 -21.60
C ASP A 261 8.87 4.74 -21.42
N ASP A 262 9.42 5.94 -21.67
CA ASP A 262 10.86 6.24 -21.67
C ASP A 262 11.39 6.76 -20.33
N GLY A 263 10.62 6.62 -19.27
CA GLY A 263 11.05 6.90 -17.90
C GLY A 263 10.63 8.26 -17.36
N LEU A 264 10.58 8.30 -16.01
CA LEU A 264 10.10 9.42 -15.22
C LEU A 264 11.18 9.89 -14.25
N ILE A 265 11.51 11.18 -14.29
CA ILE A 265 12.34 11.82 -13.26
C ILE A 265 11.41 12.57 -12.30
N THR A 266 11.51 12.25 -11.01
CA THR A 266 10.71 12.91 -9.97
C THR A 266 11.59 13.66 -8.99
N GLY A 267 11.20 14.86 -8.61
CA GLY A 267 11.84 15.67 -7.57
C GLY A 267 10.82 16.20 -6.58
N GLY A 268 11.21 16.38 -5.31
CA GLY A 268 10.27 16.87 -4.32
C GLY A 268 10.91 17.49 -3.09
N VAL A 269 10.15 18.34 -2.42
CA VAL A 269 10.48 18.89 -1.11
C VAL A 269 9.28 18.70 -0.21
N HIS A 270 9.50 18.02 0.92
CA HIS A 270 8.50 17.78 1.96
C HIS A 270 8.89 18.53 3.23
N TYR A 271 7.95 19.25 3.81
CA TYR A 271 8.13 19.98 5.05
C TYR A 271 7.13 19.51 6.11
N LYS A 272 7.63 18.93 7.20
CA LYS A 272 6.81 18.49 8.32
C LYS A 272 6.33 19.69 9.13
N LEU A 273 5.02 19.85 9.28
CA LEU A 273 4.38 20.85 10.13
C LEU A 273 4.16 20.36 11.57
N GLY A 274 4.52 19.12 11.87
CA GLY A 274 4.36 18.44 13.15
C GLY A 274 4.52 16.94 12.96
N SER A 275 3.94 16.13 13.85
CA SER A 275 3.93 14.67 13.71
C SER A 275 3.05 14.20 12.56
N ASP A 276 1.95 14.91 12.31
CA ASP A 276 0.80 14.37 11.59
C ASP A 276 0.49 15.14 10.29
N ALA A 277 1.23 16.22 10.00
CA ALA A 277 1.00 17.04 8.81
C ALA A 277 2.29 17.31 8.03
N VAL A 278 2.19 17.30 6.70
CA VAL A 278 3.28 17.56 5.77
C VAL A 278 2.83 18.47 4.64
N LEU A 279 3.54 19.59 4.44
CA LEU A 279 3.47 20.33 3.19
C LEU A 279 4.43 19.70 2.18
N PHE A 280 4.02 19.61 0.94
CA PHE A 280 4.89 19.07 -0.11
C PHE A 280 4.76 19.86 -1.41
N THR A 281 5.84 19.84 -2.17
CA THR A 281 5.86 20.24 -3.57
C THR A 281 6.69 19.22 -4.34
N GLU A 282 6.18 18.78 -5.47
CA GLU A 282 6.77 17.73 -6.29
C GLU A 282 6.70 18.12 -7.76
N ILE A 283 7.62 17.59 -8.54
CA ILE A 283 7.67 17.72 -9.99
C ILE A 283 8.02 16.37 -10.59
N ASP A 284 7.27 15.99 -11.59
CA ASP A 284 7.55 14.87 -12.48
C ASP A 284 7.94 15.39 -13.85
N TYR A 285 8.97 14.82 -14.43
CA TYR A 285 9.39 15.08 -15.80
C TYR A 285 9.41 13.75 -16.56
N ASP A 286 8.52 13.63 -17.50
CA ASP A 286 8.39 12.50 -18.40
C ASP A 286 9.39 12.68 -19.57
N LEU A 287 10.24 11.66 -19.75
CA LEU A 287 11.33 11.72 -20.75
C LEU A 287 10.85 11.42 -22.17
N ASP A 288 9.72 10.74 -22.32
CA ASP A 288 9.13 10.42 -23.62
C ASP A 288 8.39 11.64 -24.20
N THR A 289 7.53 12.23 -23.41
CA THR A 289 6.71 13.36 -23.85
C THR A 289 7.40 14.71 -23.68
N GLU A 290 8.51 14.77 -22.96
CA GLU A 290 9.20 16.01 -22.52
C GLU A 290 8.27 16.95 -21.73
N GLU A 291 7.25 16.40 -21.08
CA GLU A 291 6.27 17.15 -20.31
C GLU A 291 6.60 17.11 -18.81
N SER A 292 6.21 18.17 -18.12
CA SER A 292 6.32 18.23 -16.66
C SER A 292 4.94 18.30 -16.02
N VAL A 293 4.79 17.60 -14.90
CA VAL A 293 3.67 17.73 -13.97
C VAL A 293 4.22 18.27 -12.66
N TYR A 294 3.64 19.32 -12.12
CA TYR A 294 4.00 19.86 -10.82
C TYR A 294 2.82 19.81 -9.87
N SER A 295 3.11 19.54 -8.61
CA SER A 295 2.10 19.46 -7.56
C SER A 295 2.57 20.17 -6.30
N ALA A 296 1.63 20.75 -5.57
CA ALA A 296 1.87 21.34 -4.26
C ALA A 296 0.65 21.13 -3.36
N GLY A 297 0.87 20.66 -2.13
CA GLY A 297 -0.24 20.30 -1.27
C GLY A 297 0.09 20.05 0.19
N LEU A 298 -0.92 19.57 0.88
CA LEU A 298 -0.91 19.22 2.30
C LEU A 298 -1.39 17.80 2.46
N GLY A 299 -0.65 16.98 3.21
CA GLY A 299 -1.06 15.69 3.71
C GLY A 299 -1.23 15.70 5.21
N ILE A 300 -2.27 15.04 5.72
CA ILE A 300 -2.55 14.86 7.16
C ILE A 300 -2.76 13.37 7.42
N THR A 301 -2.13 12.87 8.50
CA THR A 301 -2.32 11.50 9.01
C THR A 301 -2.80 11.57 10.46
N PHE A 302 -3.63 10.64 10.88
CA PHE A 302 -4.13 10.55 12.26
C PHE A 302 -4.40 9.11 12.68
#